data_432320d97418b1154b0db5e2a1c29d1c
#
_entry.id   432320d97418b1154b0db5e2a1c29d1c
#
_cell.length_a   1.000
_cell.length_b   1.000
_cell.length_c   1.000
_cell.angle_alpha   90.00
_cell.angle_beta   90.00
_cell.angle_gamma   90.00
#
_symmetry.space_group_name_H-M   'P 1'
#
loop_
_entity.id
_entity.type
_entity.pdbx_description
1 polymer ?
#
loop_
_entity_poly.entity_id
_entity_poly.type
_entity_poly.pdbx_seq_one_letter_code
_entity_poly.pdbx_strand_id
1 'polypeptide(L)'
;MKRLFSYIMVPLMLVTALPLVAKEYKVADVPMVHLQDKTRYVSNPDGILSVQAVSTMDQILGQLEAKTGIETLVVAVEEIEGGDCFEFAYQLGKQNGVGKKEADNGLVILLVRGERCVQFVTGYGIEGHLPDAICKRIQERTMFPLLRQGKWDEGMVEGIRAVNTYLTDYDGWQASEAEKESEGLGIMLGGFLGLIVAFFLFCYLINRQQTQCPHCKKCGLQRSNSRLISRQHGIKTSEVIYTCKHCGHSVVKREQEEEDNYTGFGGGGGSLGGPFIFGHGRGGTFHGGGFGGGFSGGSFGGGSFGGGGAGGRF
;
A
#
# COMPACT_ATOMS: atom_id res chain seq x y z
N MET A 1 -0.71 10.99 61.92
CA MET A 1 -0.46 11.83 60.75
C MET A 1 -0.26 11.03 59.44
N LYS A 2 0.45 9.91 59.41
CA LYS A 2 0.65 9.12 58.15
C LYS A 2 -0.61 8.50 57.54
N ARG A 3 -1.63 8.14 58.30
CA ARG A 3 -2.87 7.53 57.82
C ARG A 3 -3.87 8.54 57.25
N LEU A 4 -3.84 9.81 57.68
CA LEU A 4 -4.70 10.87 57.16
C LEU A 4 -4.27 11.33 55.76
N PHE A 5 -2.96 11.31 55.49
CA PHE A 5 -2.41 11.65 54.18
C PHE A 5 -2.80 10.64 53.08
N SER A 6 -2.96 9.35 53.45
CA SER A 6 -3.36 8.29 52.53
C SER A 6 -4.82 8.43 52.04
N TYR A 7 -5.72 8.93 52.89
CA TYR A 7 -7.13 9.09 52.53
C TYR A 7 -7.42 10.35 51.70
N ILE A 8 -6.52 11.34 51.72
CA ILE A 8 -6.63 12.57 50.91
C ILE A 8 -6.00 12.38 49.51
N MET A 9 -4.93 11.58 49.38
CA MET A 9 -4.27 11.36 48.10
C MET A 9 -5.03 10.41 47.17
N VAL A 10 -5.81 9.46 47.70
CA VAL A 10 -6.58 8.52 46.86
C VAL A 10 -7.74 9.22 46.13
N PRO A 11 -8.57 10.08 46.72
CA PRO A 11 -9.60 10.81 45.98
C PRO A 11 -9.02 11.89 45.04
N LEU A 12 -7.84 12.46 45.34
CA LEU A 12 -7.20 13.45 44.47
C LEU A 12 -6.69 12.81 43.16
N MET A 13 -6.25 11.54 43.15
CA MET A 13 -5.89 10.82 41.94
C MET A 13 -7.10 10.37 41.11
N LEU A 14 -8.28 10.26 41.71
CA LEU A 14 -9.49 9.82 41.00
C LEU A 14 -10.18 10.96 40.21
N VAL A 15 -9.85 12.20 40.49
CA VAL A 15 -10.46 13.39 39.85
C VAL A 15 -9.78 13.73 38.50
N THR A 16 -8.61 13.16 38.17
CA THR A 16 -7.85 13.50 36.96
C THR A 16 -8.13 12.63 35.75
N ALA A 17 -8.97 11.62 35.85
CA ALA A 17 -9.39 10.79 34.74
C ALA A 17 -10.72 11.26 34.12
N LEU A 18 -10.83 12.54 33.78
CA LEU A 18 -11.87 12.97 32.84
C LEU A 18 -11.52 12.40 31.50
N PRO A 19 -12.39 11.59 30.86
CA PRO A 19 -12.15 11.18 29.47
C PRO A 19 -12.09 12.45 28.64
N LEU A 20 -10.96 12.67 27.97
CA LEU A 20 -10.87 13.66 26.91
C LEU A 20 -11.76 13.12 25.79
N VAL A 21 -13.02 13.52 25.76
CA VAL A 21 -13.90 13.23 24.63
C VAL A 21 -13.36 14.07 23.48
N ALA A 22 -12.83 13.41 22.45
CA ALA A 22 -12.43 14.08 21.24
C ALA A 22 -13.64 14.84 20.69
N LYS A 23 -13.43 16.06 20.21
CA LYS A 23 -14.50 16.86 19.65
C LYS A 23 -14.83 16.31 18.27
N GLU A 24 -16.03 15.79 18.13
CA GLU A 24 -16.57 15.38 16.83
C GLU A 24 -17.06 16.61 16.07
N TYR A 25 -16.52 16.82 14.85
CA TYR A 25 -16.85 18.00 14.05
C TYR A 25 -18.04 17.73 13.13
N LYS A 26 -18.98 18.69 13.09
CA LYS A 26 -19.93 18.85 12.00
C LYS A 26 -19.33 19.76 10.92
N VAL A 27 -19.81 19.65 9.70
CA VAL A 27 -19.34 20.49 8.59
C VAL A 27 -19.40 21.99 8.92
N ALA A 28 -20.49 22.42 9.58
CA ALA A 28 -20.67 23.81 9.97
C ALA A 28 -19.75 24.29 11.10
N ASP A 29 -19.18 23.38 11.89
CA ASP A 29 -18.32 23.69 13.03
C ASP A 29 -16.84 23.87 12.64
N VAL A 30 -16.49 23.50 11.39
CA VAL A 30 -15.11 23.62 10.88
C VAL A 30 -14.80 25.10 10.59
N PRO A 31 -13.75 25.66 11.21
CA PRO A 31 -13.37 27.05 10.94
C PRO A 31 -12.93 27.26 9.48
N MET A 32 -13.64 28.11 8.75
CA MET A 32 -13.27 28.48 7.38
C MET A 32 -12.26 29.61 7.40
N VAL A 33 -10.99 29.28 7.60
CA VAL A 33 -9.89 30.25 7.74
C VAL A 33 -9.70 31.09 6.50
N HIS A 34 -9.93 30.54 5.30
CA HIS A 34 -9.80 31.24 4.02
C HIS A 34 -10.81 32.39 3.88
N LEU A 35 -12.00 32.29 4.45
CA LEU A 35 -13.01 33.36 4.41
C LEU A 35 -12.62 34.54 5.30
N GLN A 36 -11.73 34.33 6.28
CA GLN A 36 -11.22 35.38 7.16
C GLN A 36 -9.92 35.99 6.63
N ASP A 37 -9.06 35.13 6.06
CA ASP A 37 -7.77 35.52 5.51
C ASP A 37 -7.50 34.69 4.24
N LYS A 38 -7.52 35.36 3.07
CA LYS A 38 -7.34 34.76 1.75
C LYS A 38 -5.99 34.06 1.55
N THR A 39 -5.02 34.32 2.41
CA THR A 39 -3.70 33.66 2.36
C THR A 39 -3.65 32.35 3.13
N ARG A 40 -4.73 31.97 3.79
CA ARG A 40 -4.83 30.77 4.61
C ARG A 40 -5.76 29.75 3.96
N TYR A 41 -5.24 28.58 3.70
CA TYR A 41 -5.94 27.48 3.02
C TYR A 41 -6.18 26.29 3.96
N VAL A 42 -5.44 26.22 5.09
CA VAL A 42 -5.42 25.07 5.98
C VAL A 42 -6.16 25.36 7.27
N SER A 43 -7.30 24.68 7.50
CA SER A 43 -8.04 24.66 8.76
C SER A 43 -7.55 23.50 9.62
N ASN A 44 -6.95 23.79 10.77
CA ASN A 44 -6.34 22.82 11.69
C ASN A 44 -6.74 23.12 13.13
N PRO A 45 -8.04 23.03 13.45
CA PRO A 45 -8.56 23.47 14.76
C PRO A 45 -8.06 22.62 15.94
N ASP A 46 -7.75 21.34 15.72
CA ASP A 46 -7.27 20.42 16.75
C ASP A 46 -5.73 20.43 16.90
N GLY A 47 -5.03 21.23 16.09
CA GLY A 47 -3.57 21.30 16.15
C GLY A 47 -2.86 20.01 15.80
N ILE A 48 -3.45 19.17 14.90
CA ILE A 48 -2.86 17.92 14.42
C ILE A 48 -1.55 18.21 13.67
N LEU A 49 -1.55 19.29 12.90
CA LEU A 49 -0.42 19.75 12.12
C LEU A 49 0.30 20.89 12.84
N SER A 50 1.62 20.91 12.73
CA SER A 50 2.41 22.02 13.29
C SER A 50 2.14 23.32 12.55
N VAL A 51 2.37 24.43 13.23
CA VAL A 51 2.26 25.79 12.63
C VAL A 51 3.17 25.92 11.39
N GLN A 52 4.34 25.30 11.42
CA GLN A 52 5.28 25.33 10.33
C GLN A 52 4.76 24.56 9.11
N ALA A 53 4.19 23.38 9.30
CA ALA A 53 3.58 22.59 8.22
C ALA A 53 2.40 23.35 7.60
N VAL A 54 1.52 23.92 8.42
CA VAL A 54 0.40 24.74 7.96
C VAL A 54 0.89 25.92 7.12
N SER A 55 1.87 26.71 7.61
CA SER A 55 2.45 27.82 6.86
C SER A 55 3.07 27.39 5.53
N THR A 56 3.76 26.25 5.49
CA THR A 56 4.36 25.71 4.26
C THR A 56 3.27 25.34 3.25
N MET A 57 2.20 24.67 3.71
CA MET A 57 1.07 24.31 2.84
C MET A 57 0.34 25.55 2.32
N ASP A 58 0.08 26.54 3.18
CA ASP A 58 -0.54 27.81 2.77
C ASP A 58 0.26 28.50 1.67
N GLN A 59 1.59 28.52 1.75
CA GLN A 59 2.46 29.08 0.72
C GLN A 59 2.38 28.31 -0.61
N ILE A 60 2.41 26.97 -0.55
CA ILE A 60 2.31 26.13 -1.75
C ILE A 60 0.95 26.31 -2.42
N LEU A 61 -0.13 26.31 -1.63
CA LEU A 61 -1.49 26.46 -2.14
C LEU A 61 -1.76 27.86 -2.70
N GLY A 62 -1.21 28.90 -2.09
CA GLY A 62 -1.26 30.24 -2.65
C GLY A 62 -0.55 30.36 -3.99
N GLN A 63 0.59 29.68 -4.17
CA GLN A 63 1.27 29.60 -5.48
C GLN A 63 0.45 28.81 -6.51
N LEU A 64 -0.18 27.72 -6.09
CA LEU A 64 -1.06 26.91 -6.94
C LEU A 64 -2.23 27.77 -7.44
N GLU A 65 -2.94 28.45 -6.54
CA GLU A 65 -4.06 29.29 -6.90
C GLU A 65 -3.65 30.42 -7.83
N ALA A 66 -2.52 31.07 -7.55
CA ALA A 66 -2.01 32.16 -8.39
C ALA A 66 -1.67 31.72 -9.83
N LYS A 67 -1.21 30.44 -10.01
CA LYS A 67 -0.84 29.89 -11.31
C LYS A 67 -2.03 29.31 -12.09
N THR A 68 -2.92 28.60 -11.39
CA THR A 68 -3.97 27.79 -12.00
C THR A 68 -5.38 28.32 -11.77
N GLY A 69 -5.55 29.18 -10.78
CA GLY A 69 -6.85 29.68 -10.32
C GLY A 69 -7.64 28.67 -9.51
N ILE A 70 -7.09 27.48 -9.20
CA ILE A 70 -7.74 26.42 -8.40
C ILE A 70 -7.81 26.86 -6.96
N GLU A 71 -9.02 26.90 -6.41
CA GLU A 71 -9.27 27.18 -4.99
C GLU A 71 -9.20 25.89 -4.17
N THR A 72 -8.33 25.88 -3.16
CA THR A 72 -8.13 24.68 -2.35
C THR A 72 -8.49 24.94 -0.90
N LEU A 73 -9.21 24.00 -0.28
CA LEU A 73 -9.46 23.94 1.17
C LEU A 73 -8.83 22.67 1.74
N VAL A 74 -7.95 22.84 2.72
CA VAL A 74 -7.38 21.72 3.48
C VAL A 74 -7.94 21.74 4.89
N VAL A 75 -8.45 20.61 5.37
CA VAL A 75 -8.99 20.46 6.73
C VAL A 75 -8.31 19.30 7.42
N ALA A 76 -7.79 19.52 8.62
CA ALA A 76 -7.23 18.49 9.48
C ALA A 76 -7.94 18.51 10.84
N VAL A 77 -8.68 17.43 11.12
CA VAL A 77 -9.50 17.28 12.35
C VAL A 77 -9.29 15.91 12.97
N GLU A 78 -9.61 15.79 14.27
CA GLU A 78 -9.48 14.52 14.99
C GLU A 78 -10.59 13.55 14.60
N GLU A 79 -11.84 13.95 14.74
CA GLU A 79 -13.03 13.13 14.51
C GLU A 79 -14.11 13.92 13.77
N ILE A 80 -14.92 13.23 12.97
CA ILE A 80 -16.04 13.82 12.20
C ILE A 80 -17.34 13.11 12.51
N GLU A 81 -18.45 13.83 12.48
CA GLU A 81 -19.79 13.26 12.66
C GLU A 81 -20.06 12.19 11.59
N GLY A 82 -20.46 11.00 12.03
CA GLY A 82 -20.84 9.89 11.17
C GLY A 82 -19.69 9.11 10.53
N GLY A 83 -18.42 9.54 10.65
CA GLY A 83 -17.23 8.80 10.21
C GLY A 83 -17.10 8.59 8.70
N ASP A 84 -17.96 9.21 7.87
CA ASP A 84 -17.86 9.17 6.39
C ASP A 84 -17.01 10.33 5.88
N CYS A 85 -15.74 10.04 5.62
CA CYS A 85 -14.78 11.02 5.15
C CYS A 85 -15.13 11.62 3.79
N PHE A 86 -15.76 10.84 2.88
CA PHE A 86 -16.13 11.34 1.56
C PHE A 86 -17.28 12.32 1.68
N GLU A 87 -18.37 11.91 2.32
CA GLU A 87 -19.55 12.76 2.46
C GLU A 87 -19.20 14.03 3.22
N PHE A 88 -18.39 13.94 4.28
CA PHE A 88 -17.94 15.09 5.03
C PHE A 88 -17.14 16.07 4.18
N ALA A 89 -16.14 15.59 3.42
CA ALA A 89 -15.34 16.44 2.53
C ALA A 89 -16.16 17.05 1.38
N TYR A 90 -17.10 16.27 0.83
CA TYR A 90 -18.03 16.73 -0.19
C TYR A 90 -18.92 17.87 0.33
N GLN A 91 -19.49 17.70 1.51
CA GLN A 91 -20.33 18.72 2.15
C GLN A 91 -19.51 19.97 2.52
N LEU A 92 -18.26 19.82 2.95
CA LEU A 92 -17.36 20.94 3.19
C LEU A 92 -17.19 21.80 1.92
N GLY A 93 -16.91 21.16 0.79
CA GLY A 93 -16.77 21.87 -0.48
C GLY A 93 -18.06 22.56 -0.90
N LYS A 94 -19.18 21.84 -0.85
CA LYS A 94 -20.49 22.30 -1.29
C LYS A 94 -21.05 23.45 -0.43
N GLN A 95 -21.02 23.31 0.90
CA GLN A 95 -21.61 24.30 1.81
C GLN A 95 -20.79 25.60 1.88
N ASN A 96 -19.47 25.48 1.73
CA ASN A 96 -18.57 26.63 1.79
C ASN A 96 -18.27 27.23 0.43
N GLY A 97 -18.79 26.63 -0.65
CA GLY A 97 -18.62 27.15 -2.01
C GLY A 97 -17.19 27.18 -2.48
N VAL A 98 -16.38 26.18 -2.10
CA VAL A 98 -14.98 26.08 -2.53
C VAL A 98 -14.92 25.96 -4.05
N GLY A 99 -14.12 26.81 -4.69
CA GLY A 99 -14.06 26.93 -6.14
C GLY A 99 -14.95 28.04 -6.70
N LYS A 100 -14.58 28.51 -7.89
CA LYS A 100 -15.30 29.57 -8.58
C LYS A 100 -16.53 29.01 -9.29
N LYS A 101 -17.67 29.66 -9.10
CA LYS A 101 -18.97 29.23 -9.65
C LYS A 101 -18.95 28.94 -11.16
N GLU A 102 -18.18 29.69 -11.92
CA GLU A 102 -18.14 29.57 -13.37
C GLU A 102 -17.12 28.53 -13.86
N ALA A 103 -16.20 28.12 -12.99
CA ALA A 103 -15.10 27.24 -13.33
C ALA A 103 -15.17 25.88 -12.64
N ASP A 104 -15.99 25.73 -11.60
CA ASP A 104 -16.09 24.51 -10.76
C ASP A 104 -14.72 23.96 -10.35
N ASN A 105 -13.76 24.87 -10.05
CA ASN A 105 -12.34 24.59 -9.88
C ASN A 105 -11.92 24.46 -8.40
N GLY A 106 -12.79 23.91 -7.57
CA GLY A 106 -12.54 23.67 -6.16
C GLY A 106 -11.81 22.34 -5.89
N LEU A 107 -10.92 22.35 -4.91
CA LEU A 107 -10.28 21.13 -4.36
C LEU A 107 -10.43 21.12 -2.85
N VAL A 108 -11.01 20.05 -2.30
CA VAL A 108 -11.06 19.83 -0.86
C VAL A 108 -10.15 18.66 -0.50
N ILE A 109 -9.28 18.85 0.49
CA ILE A 109 -8.41 17.82 1.05
C ILE A 109 -8.70 17.73 2.53
N LEU A 110 -9.24 16.58 2.96
CA LEU A 110 -9.60 16.31 4.34
C LEU A 110 -8.65 15.27 4.92
N LEU A 111 -8.08 15.55 6.10
CA LEU A 111 -7.41 14.58 6.96
C LEU A 111 -8.25 14.42 8.22
N VAL A 112 -8.69 13.19 8.53
CA VAL A 112 -9.29 12.83 9.81
C VAL A 112 -8.37 11.84 10.52
N ARG A 113 -7.76 12.27 11.62
CA ARG A 113 -6.75 11.48 12.31
C ARG A 113 -7.33 10.25 13.00
N GLY A 114 -8.46 10.40 13.69
CA GLY A 114 -9.14 9.30 14.38
C GLY A 114 -9.63 8.22 13.41
N GLU A 115 -10.21 8.62 12.31
CA GLU A 115 -10.68 7.72 11.24
C GLU A 115 -9.53 7.15 10.38
N ARG A 116 -8.32 7.69 10.54
CA ARG A 116 -7.14 7.38 9.71
C ARG A 116 -7.45 7.49 8.22
N CYS A 117 -8.15 8.52 7.82
CA CYS A 117 -8.52 8.73 6.43
C CYS A 117 -7.97 10.03 5.87
N VAL A 118 -7.65 10.01 4.58
CA VAL A 118 -7.44 11.18 3.75
C VAL A 118 -8.43 11.12 2.60
N GLN A 119 -9.15 12.22 2.38
CA GLN A 119 -10.12 12.34 1.30
C GLN A 119 -9.82 13.57 0.44
N PHE A 120 -9.74 13.36 -0.88
CA PHE A 120 -9.69 14.43 -1.88
C PHE A 120 -11.06 14.48 -2.55
N VAL A 121 -11.61 15.66 -2.71
CA VAL A 121 -12.83 15.88 -3.49
C VAL A 121 -12.57 17.02 -4.47
N THR A 122 -12.77 16.74 -5.75
CA THR A 122 -12.52 17.64 -6.86
C THR A 122 -13.82 18.22 -7.42
N GLY A 123 -13.80 19.50 -7.75
CA GLY A 123 -14.87 20.12 -8.54
C GLY A 123 -14.82 19.67 -9.99
N TYR A 124 -15.94 19.71 -10.69
CA TYR A 124 -16.07 19.27 -12.09
C TYR A 124 -15.03 19.89 -13.04
N GLY A 125 -14.68 21.16 -12.82
CA GLY A 125 -13.73 21.87 -13.68
C GLY A 125 -12.30 21.39 -13.60
N ILE A 126 -11.94 20.64 -12.53
CA ILE A 126 -10.58 20.12 -12.36
C ILE A 126 -10.47 18.60 -12.45
N GLU A 127 -11.57 17.87 -12.56
CA GLU A 127 -11.56 16.40 -12.71
C GLU A 127 -10.74 15.94 -13.92
N GLY A 128 -10.77 16.69 -15.02
CA GLY A 128 -9.97 16.42 -16.22
C GLY A 128 -8.46 16.67 -16.01
N HIS A 129 -8.09 17.53 -15.07
CA HIS A 129 -6.70 17.88 -14.75
C HIS A 129 -6.16 17.13 -13.55
N LEU A 130 -7.02 16.82 -12.57
CA LEU A 130 -6.69 16.03 -11.38
C LEU A 130 -7.72 14.91 -11.19
N PRO A 131 -7.66 13.85 -12.02
CA PRO A 131 -8.60 12.73 -11.92
C PRO A 131 -8.36 11.89 -10.67
N ASP A 132 -9.40 11.17 -10.24
CA ASP A 132 -9.41 10.33 -9.03
C ASP A 132 -8.23 9.35 -8.95
N ALA A 133 -7.85 8.77 -10.09
CA ALA A 133 -6.70 7.85 -10.17
C ALA A 133 -5.38 8.52 -9.75
N ILE A 134 -5.21 9.80 -10.07
CA ILE A 134 -4.03 10.58 -9.69
C ILE A 134 -4.12 10.98 -8.22
N CYS A 135 -5.28 11.44 -7.75
CA CYS A 135 -5.51 11.71 -6.34
C CYS A 135 -5.15 10.48 -5.48
N LYS A 136 -5.64 9.30 -5.87
CA LYS A 136 -5.34 8.04 -5.20
C LYS A 136 -3.85 7.70 -5.25
N ARG A 137 -3.20 7.87 -6.39
CA ARG A 137 -1.76 7.64 -6.55
C ARG A 137 -0.93 8.53 -5.63
N ILE A 138 -1.27 9.82 -5.54
CA ILE A 138 -0.62 10.77 -4.62
C ILE A 138 -0.81 10.31 -3.17
N GLN A 139 -2.01 9.94 -2.76
CA GLN A 139 -2.28 9.44 -1.43
C GLN A 139 -1.43 8.20 -1.11
N GLU A 140 -1.46 7.18 -1.97
CA GLU A 140 -0.81 5.90 -1.75
C GLU A 140 0.73 5.99 -1.77
N ARG A 141 1.30 6.80 -2.67
CA ARG A 141 2.76 6.86 -2.86
C ARG A 141 3.46 7.91 -2.01
N THR A 142 2.80 9.02 -1.70
CA THR A 142 3.44 10.12 -0.97
C THR A 142 2.91 10.30 0.44
N MET A 143 1.59 10.19 0.66
CA MET A 143 0.98 10.52 1.96
C MET A 143 0.96 9.31 2.91
N PHE A 144 0.35 8.20 2.49
CA PHE A 144 0.11 7.05 3.38
C PHE A 144 1.36 6.42 3.99
N PRO A 145 2.51 6.32 3.30
CA PRO A 145 3.73 5.79 3.93
C PRO A 145 4.21 6.61 5.13
N LEU A 146 4.00 7.93 5.10
CA LEU A 146 4.36 8.85 6.17
C LEU A 146 3.29 8.88 7.27
N LEU A 147 2.02 8.98 6.87
CA LEU A 147 0.88 9.04 7.80
C LEU A 147 0.76 7.76 8.65
N ARG A 148 1.05 6.59 8.09
CA ARG A 148 1.12 5.31 8.84
C ARG A 148 2.17 5.32 9.94
N GLN A 149 3.23 6.09 9.76
CA GLN A 149 4.29 6.27 10.75
C GLN A 149 3.98 7.38 11.77
N GLY A 150 2.81 8.03 11.68
CA GLY A 150 2.44 9.16 12.51
C GLY A 150 3.13 10.49 12.14
N LYS A 151 3.76 10.55 10.97
CA LYS A 151 4.40 11.76 10.44
C LYS A 151 3.37 12.62 9.70
N TRP A 152 2.48 13.25 10.50
CA TRP A 152 1.34 14.00 9.98
C TRP A 152 1.77 15.20 9.12
N ASP A 153 2.73 15.96 9.61
CA ASP A 153 3.25 17.16 8.94
C ASP A 153 3.86 16.80 7.58
N GLU A 154 4.80 15.87 7.58
CA GLU A 154 5.49 15.47 6.37
C GLU A 154 4.53 14.84 5.36
N GLY A 155 3.61 13.98 5.82
CA GLY A 155 2.63 13.32 4.97
C GLY A 155 1.70 14.31 4.25
N MET A 156 1.22 15.32 4.96
CA MET A 156 0.35 16.35 4.39
C MET A 156 1.12 17.31 3.49
N VAL A 157 2.29 17.78 3.92
CA VAL A 157 3.12 18.70 3.10
C VAL A 157 3.56 18.03 1.79
N GLU A 158 4.02 16.79 1.83
CA GLU A 158 4.44 16.07 0.61
C GLU A 158 3.25 15.76 -0.31
N GLY A 159 2.08 15.44 0.23
CA GLY A 159 0.85 15.30 -0.55
C GLY A 159 0.46 16.59 -1.28
N ILE A 160 0.46 17.72 -0.57
CA ILE A 160 0.16 19.05 -1.18
C ILE A 160 1.22 19.43 -2.22
N ARG A 161 2.49 19.13 -1.95
CA ARG A 161 3.58 19.38 -2.91
C ARG A 161 3.40 18.56 -4.18
N ALA A 162 3.02 17.28 -4.06
CA ALA A 162 2.75 16.40 -5.19
C ALA A 162 1.55 16.90 -6.03
N VAL A 163 0.47 17.36 -5.38
CA VAL A 163 -0.68 17.97 -6.05
C VAL A 163 -0.25 19.23 -6.81
N ASN A 164 0.51 20.12 -6.17
CA ASN A 164 1.01 21.34 -6.80
C ASN A 164 1.89 21.04 -8.03
N THR A 165 2.83 20.09 -7.89
CA THR A 165 3.72 19.68 -9.00
C THR A 165 2.92 19.09 -10.15
N TYR A 166 1.98 18.21 -9.87
CA TYR A 166 1.13 17.60 -10.88
C TYR A 166 0.32 18.63 -11.67
N LEU A 167 -0.25 19.60 -10.98
CA LEU A 167 -1.10 20.62 -11.60
C LEU A 167 -0.32 21.76 -12.29
N THR A 168 0.93 22.00 -11.92
CA THR A 168 1.75 23.11 -12.46
C THR A 168 2.88 22.65 -13.36
N ASP A 169 3.35 21.41 -13.23
CA ASP A 169 4.47 20.83 -13.97
C ASP A 169 4.22 19.33 -14.18
N TYR A 170 3.32 19.02 -15.11
CA TYR A 170 2.93 17.65 -15.42
C TYR A 170 4.09 16.80 -15.95
N ASP A 171 4.95 17.36 -16.78
CA ASP A 171 6.10 16.65 -17.34
C ASP A 171 7.13 16.33 -16.28
N GLY A 172 7.42 17.26 -15.37
CA GLY A 172 8.29 17.03 -14.21
C GLY A 172 7.72 15.98 -13.25
N TRP A 173 6.41 15.98 -13.04
CA TRP A 173 5.76 14.96 -12.23
C TRP A 173 5.86 13.56 -12.85
N GLN A 174 5.61 13.43 -14.16
CA GLN A 174 5.77 12.15 -14.88
C GLN A 174 7.21 11.62 -14.80
N ALA A 175 8.21 12.50 -14.97
CA ALA A 175 9.60 12.11 -14.85
C ALA A 175 9.93 11.57 -13.45
N SER A 176 9.44 12.23 -12.39
CA SER A 176 9.66 11.79 -11.00
C SER A 176 9.00 10.45 -10.67
N GLU A 177 7.84 10.16 -11.26
CA GLU A 177 7.16 8.89 -11.08
C GLU A 177 7.89 7.75 -11.82
N ALA A 178 8.38 7.99 -13.03
CA ALA A 178 9.16 7.03 -13.80
C ALA A 178 10.47 6.65 -13.09
N GLU A 179 11.13 7.61 -12.45
CA GLU A 179 12.35 7.37 -11.65
C GLU A 179 12.05 6.44 -10.47
N LYS A 180 10.99 6.71 -9.70
CA LYS A 180 10.57 5.85 -8.57
C LYS A 180 10.21 4.43 -9.02
N GLU A 181 9.55 4.28 -10.17
CA GLU A 181 9.22 2.95 -10.73
C GLU A 181 10.47 2.18 -11.15
N SER A 182 11.48 2.86 -11.73
CA SER A 182 12.73 2.25 -12.14
C SER A 182 13.58 1.77 -10.95
N GLU A 183 13.63 2.52 -9.86
CA GLU A 183 14.30 2.10 -8.63
C GLU A 183 13.66 0.85 -8.02
N GLY A 184 12.32 0.81 -7.95
CA GLY A 184 11.58 -0.35 -7.46
C GLY A 184 11.84 -1.62 -8.29
N LEU A 185 11.87 -1.49 -9.61
CA LEU A 185 12.15 -2.58 -10.53
C LEU A 185 13.59 -3.08 -10.39
N GLY A 186 14.56 -2.17 -10.24
CA GLY A 186 15.97 -2.51 -10.03
C GLY A 186 16.20 -3.36 -8.78
N ILE A 187 15.56 -3.01 -7.66
CA ILE A 187 15.64 -3.77 -6.40
C ILE A 187 15.02 -5.16 -6.57
N MET A 188 13.86 -5.27 -7.22
CA MET A 188 13.18 -6.56 -7.46
C MET A 188 14.02 -7.47 -8.36
N LEU A 189 14.56 -6.95 -9.47
CA LEU A 189 15.41 -7.73 -10.38
C LEU A 189 16.72 -8.15 -9.73
N GLY A 190 17.36 -7.27 -8.96
CA GLY A 190 18.58 -7.58 -8.20
C GLY A 190 18.36 -8.66 -7.15
N GLY A 191 17.24 -8.59 -6.42
CA GLY A 191 16.85 -9.60 -5.44
C GLY A 191 16.58 -10.96 -6.10
N PHE A 192 15.87 -10.98 -7.22
CA PHE A 192 15.57 -12.21 -7.96
C PHE A 192 16.84 -12.86 -8.53
N LEU A 193 17.74 -12.05 -9.13
CA LEU A 193 19.03 -12.53 -9.61
C LEU A 193 19.89 -13.10 -8.48
N GLY A 194 19.90 -12.45 -7.31
CA GLY A 194 20.59 -12.94 -6.12
C GLY A 194 20.08 -14.31 -5.66
N LEU A 195 18.75 -14.51 -5.65
CA LEU A 195 18.13 -15.80 -5.32
C LEU A 195 18.52 -16.90 -6.32
N ILE A 196 18.55 -16.59 -7.63
CA ILE A 196 18.98 -17.54 -8.66
C ILE A 196 20.43 -17.96 -8.44
N VAL A 197 21.34 -17.01 -8.19
CA VAL A 197 22.74 -17.30 -7.93
C VAL A 197 22.89 -18.15 -6.65
N ALA A 198 22.19 -17.80 -5.59
CA ALA A 198 22.20 -18.57 -4.35
C ALA A 198 21.68 -20.01 -4.57
N PHE A 199 20.62 -20.18 -5.35
CA PHE A 199 20.08 -21.50 -5.72
C PHE A 199 21.10 -22.35 -6.50
N PHE A 200 21.74 -21.77 -7.52
CA PHE A 200 22.78 -22.50 -8.28
C PHE A 200 23.99 -22.85 -7.41
N LEU A 201 24.41 -21.93 -6.53
CA LEU A 201 25.49 -22.19 -5.59
C LEU A 201 25.12 -23.33 -4.63
N PHE A 202 23.90 -23.34 -4.12
CA PHE A 202 23.37 -24.38 -3.24
C PHE A 202 23.34 -25.74 -3.95
N CYS A 203 22.81 -25.80 -5.18
CA CYS A 203 22.83 -27.02 -6.00
C CYS A 203 24.26 -27.49 -6.28
N TYR A 204 25.18 -26.58 -6.58
CA TYR A 204 26.60 -26.91 -6.76
C TYR A 204 27.23 -27.51 -5.51
N LEU A 205 26.98 -26.94 -4.34
CA LEU A 205 27.52 -27.45 -3.08
C LEU A 205 26.96 -28.84 -2.73
N ILE A 206 25.64 -29.07 -2.95
CA ILE A 206 25.02 -30.38 -2.73
C ILE A 206 25.65 -31.41 -3.67
N ASN A 207 25.74 -31.09 -4.98
CA ASN A 207 26.29 -31.99 -5.95
C ASN A 207 27.77 -32.33 -5.65
N ARG A 208 28.53 -31.34 -5.19
CA ARG A 208 29.91 -31.54 -4.75
C ARG A 208 29.99 -32.50 -3.54
N GLN A 209 29.11 -32.37 -2.57
CA GLN A 209 29.09 -33.28 -1.40
C GLN A 209 28.71 -34.72 -1.80
N GLN A 210 27.78 -34.90 -2.73
CA GLN A 210 27.34 -36.23 -3.17
C GLN A 210 28.38 -36.98 -3.97
N THR A 211 29.25 -36.25 -4.69
CA THR A 211 30.28 -36.83 -5.58
C THR A 211 31.66 -36.96 -4.92
N GLN A 212 31.83 -36.43 -3.72
CA GLN A 212 33.10 -36.56 -2.97
C GLN A 212 33.33 -37.97 -2.44
N CYS A 213 34.52 -38.46 -2.67
CA CYS A 213 34.96 -39.71 -2.06
C CYS A 213 35.28 -39.49 -0.57
N PRO A 214 34.71 -40.27 0.38
CA PRO A 214 35.00 -40.13 1.80
C PRO A 214 36.46 -40.43 2.19
N HIS A 215 37.16 -41.23 1.38
CA HIS A 215 38.54 -41.59 1.66
C HIS A 215 39.54 -40.52 1.14
N CYS A 216 39.48 -40.12 -0.12
CA CYS A 216 40.47 -39.18 -0.70
C CYS A 216 39.96 -37.76 -0.78
N LYS A 217 38.73 -37.46 -0.40
CA LYS A 217 38.03 -36.14 -0.45
C LYS A 217 38.01 -35.46 -1.82
N LYS A 218 38.40 -36.15 -2.89
CA LYS A 218 38.28 -35.66 -4.27
C LYS A 218 36.95 -36.05 -4.89
N CYS A 219 36.40 -35.22 -5.76
CA CYS A 219 35.18 -35.56 -6.53
C CYS A 219 35.56 -36.55 -7.64
N GLY A 220 34.85 -37.66 -7.72
CA GLY A 220 35.17 -38.71 -8.73
C GLY A 220 34.53 -40.06 -8.43
N LEU A 221 33.47 -40.10 -7.61
CA LEU A 221 32.67 -41.31 -7.44
C LEU A 221 31.88 -41.60 -8.72
N GLN A 222 32.08 -42.80 -9.26
CA GLN A 222 31.34 -43.30 -10.42
C GLN A 222 30.54 -44.54 -10.05
N ARG A 223 29.33 -44.65 -10.59
CA ARG A 223 28.49 -45.84 -10.48
C ARG A 223 29.16 -46.99 -11.21
N SER A 224 29.53 -48.02 -10.45
CA SER A 224 30.23 -49.20 -10.98
C SER A 224 29.27 -50.36 -11.19
N ASN A 225 28.43 -50.67 -10.21
CA ASN A 225 27.49 -51.77 -10.27
C ASN A 225 26.23 -51.48 -9.42
N SER A 226 25.11 -52.13 -9.73
CA SER A 226 23.88 -52.01 -8.98
C SER A 226 23.22 -53.38 -8.79
N ARG A 227 22.76 -53.68 -7.57
CA ARG A 227 22.04 -54.90 -7.24
C ARG A 227 20.67 -54.56 -6.65
N LEU A 228 19.60 -55.10 -7.20
CA LEU A 228 18.27 -54.99 -6.66
C LEU A 228 18.15 -55.76 -5.35
N ILE A 229 17.65 -55.11 -4.27
CA ILE A 229 17.44 -55.72 -2.96
C ILE A 229 15.96 -56.08 -2.78
N SER A 230 15.06 -55.14 -3.03
CA SER A 230 13.64 -55.35 -2.83
C SER A 230 12.80 -54.52 -3.79
N ARG A 231 11.57 -54.99 -4.04
CA ARG A 231 10.55 -54.31 -4.80
C ARG A 231 9.24 -54.48 -4.03
N GLN A 232 8.78 -53.40 -3.41
CA GLN A 232 7.56 -53.39 -2.61
C GLN A 232 6.77 -52.06 -2.83
N HIS A 233 5.47 -52.19 -3.02
CA HIS A 233 4.56 -51.06 -3.17
C HIS A 233 4.95 -50.00 -4.22
N GLY A 234 5.53 -50.45 -5.36
CA GLY A 234 5.95 -49.53 -6.43
C GLY A 234 7.31 -48.86 -6.16
N ILE A 235 7.98 -49.21 -5.05
CA ILE A 235 9.31 -48.70 -4.74
C ILE A 235 10.34 -49.79 -4.98
N LYS A 236 11.31 -49.49 -5.84
CA LYS A 236 12.45 -50.35 -6.13
C LYS A 236 13.65 -49.90 -5.33
N THR A 237 14.09 -50.69 -4.40
CA THR A 237 15.30 -50.44 -3.61
C THR A 237 16.47 -51.19 -4.18
N SER A 238 17.51 -50.44 -4.60
CA SER A 238 18.75 -51.02 -5.14
C SER A 238 19.97 -50.58 -4.34
N GLU A 239 20.90 -51.49 -4.16
CA GLU A 239 22.26 -51.15 -3.70
C GLU A 239 23.12 -50.80 -4.92
N VAL A 240 23.69 -49.60 -4.89
CA VAL A 240 24.55 -49.08 -5.94
C VAL A 240 25.95 -48.93 -5.38
N ILE A 241 26.90 -49.55 -6.07
CA ILE A 241 28.32 -49.48 -5.71
C ILE A 241 28.94 -48.34 -6.51
N TYR A 242 29.48 -47.35 -5.81
CA TYR A 242 30.22 -46.22 -6.36
C TYR A 242 31.71 -46.44 -6.14
N THR A 243 32.51 -46.39 -7.21
CA THR A 243 33.96 -46.53 -7.12
C THR A 243 34.64 -45.22 -7.43
N CYS A 244 35.60 -44.82 -6.61
CA CYS A 244 36.33 -43.59 -6.82
C CYS A 244 37.40 -43.73 -7.90
N LYS A 245 37.38 -42.86 -8.93
CA LYS A 245 38.39 -42.85 -10.01
C LYS A 245 39.82 -42.56 -9.54
N HIS A 246 39.99 -41.91 -8.38
CA HIS A 246 41.29 -41.44 -7.93
C HIS A 246 41.98 -42.44 -6.96
N CYS A 247 41.23 -43.13 -6.13
CA CYS A 247 41.82 -44.01 -5.12
C CYS A 247 41.25 -45.41 -5.12
N GLY A 248 40.33 -45.76 -6.02
CA GLY A 248 39.71 -47.09 -6.11
C GLY A 248 38.78 -47.47 -4.94
N HIS A 249 38.59 -46.55 -3.97
CA HIS A 249 37.71 -46.82 -2.82
C HIS A 249 36.25 -47.00 -3.26
N SER A 250 35.58 -48.05 -2.80
CA SER A 250 34.20 -48.35 -3.16
C SER A 250 33.24 -48.01 -2.00
N VAL A 251 32.17 -47.30 -2.31
CA VAL A 251 31.12 -46.89 -1.37
C VAL A 251 29.81 -47.51 -1.84
N VAL A 252 29.08 -48.17 -0.95
CA VAL A 252 27.75 -48.72 -1.24
C VAL A 252 26.69 -47.72 -0.77
N LYS A 253 25.80 -47.29 -1.66
CA LYS A 253 24.64 -46.48 -1.33
C LYS A 253 23.37 -47.24 -1.68
N ARG A 254 22.31 -47.06 -0.85
CA ARG A 254 20.97 -47.55 -1.16
C ARG A 254 20.20 -46.45 -1.85
N GLU A 255 19.70 -46.72 -3.05
CA GLU A 255 18.86 -45.83 -3.86
C GLU A 255 17.46 -46.43 -3.94
N GLN A 256 16.45 -45.59 -3.75
CA GLN A 256 15.04 -45.92 -3.93
C GLN A 256 14.52 -45.14 -5.13
N GLU A 257 13.97 -45.91 -6.09
CA GLU A 257 13.33 -45.33 -7.31
C GLU A 257 11.85 -45.76 -7.28
N GLU A 258 10.97 -44.78 -7.55
CA GLU A 258 9.55 -45.07 -7.79
C GLU A 258 9.41 -45.63 -9.21
N GLU A 259 8.61 -46.70 -9.35
CA GLU A 259 8.38 -47.32 -10.65
C GLU A 259 7.14 -46.72 -11.27
N ASP A 260 7.33 -45.99 -12.38
CA ASP A 260 6.28 -45.22 -13.11
C ASP A 260 5.07 -46.07 -13.57
N ASN A 261 5.13 -47.39 -13.49
CA ASN A 261 4.08 -48.32 -13.91
C ASN A 261 3.40 -49.11 -12.76
N TYR A 262 3.57 -48.68 -11.48
CA TYR A 262 2.86 -49.33 -10.40
C TYR A 262 1.38 -48.89 -10.33
N THR A 263 0.53 -49.58 -11.07
CA THR A 263 -0.92 -49.52 -10.88
C THR A 263 -1.31 -50.38 -9.67
N GLY A 264 -1.17 -49.79 -8.48
CA GLY A 264 -1.72 -50.35 -7.25
C GLY A 264 -3.24 -50.29 -7.33
N PHE A 265 -3.87 -51.46 -7.42
CA PHE A 265 -5.33 -51.60 -7.37
C PHE A 265 -5.79 -51.28 -5.95
N GLY A 266 -6.32 -50.07 -5.73
CA GLY A 266 -6.89 -49.71 -4.41
C GLY A 266 -7.09 -48.22 -4.21
N GLY A 267 -8.24 -47.72 -4.61
CA GLY A 267 -8.98 -46.66 -3.91
C GLY A 267 -8.54 -45.22 -4.01
N GLY A 268 -9.20 -44.48 -4.87
CA GLY A 268 -9.76 -43.12 -4.60
C GLY A 268 -8.82 -41.97 -4.26
N GLY A 269 -8.75 -40.99 -5.13
CA GLY A 269 -8.48 -39.63 -4.68
C GLY A 269 -7.38 -38.84 -5.41
N GLY A 270 -7.77 -38.04 -6.41
CA GLY A 270 -7.21 -36.71 -6.62
C GLY A 270 -5.83 -36.58 -7.28
N SER A 271 -5.80 -36.68 -8.58
CA SER A 271 -4.71 -36.17 -9.41
C SER A 271 -4.66 -34.63 -9.34
N LEU A 272 -3.59 -34.08 -8.81
CA LEU A 272 -3.19 -32.67 -8.99
C LEU A 272 -1.79 -32.66 -9.60
N GLY A 273 -1.73 -32.71 -10.93
CA GLY A 273 -0.49 -32.56 -11.66
C GLY A 273 -0.76 -32.48 -13.16
N GLY A 274 -1.25 -31.33 -13.61
CA GLY A 274 -1.35 -31.01 -15.02
C GLY A 274 -0.53 -29.77 -15.35
N PRO A 275 0.16 -29.74 -16.50
CA PRO A 275 0.98 -28.59 -16.90
C PRO A 275 0.09 -27.40 -17.25
N PHE A 276 0.48 -26.20 -16.80
CA PHE A 276 -0.18 -24.95 -17.13
C PHE A 276 -0.09 -24.68 -18.65
N ILE A 277 -1.17 -24.97 -19.36
CA ILE A 277 -1.36 -24.51 -20.74
C ILE A 277 -1.98 -23.11 -20.65
N PHE A 278 -1.25 -22.10 -21.12
CA PHE A 278 -1.78 -20.76 -21.35
C PHE A 278 -2.84 -20.82 -22.45
N GLY A 279 -4.10 -20.93 -22.05
CA GLY A 279 -5.24 -20.78 -22.94
C GLY A 279 -5.60 -19.29 -23.06
N HIS A 280 -5.46 -18.75 -24.25
CA HIS A 280 -6.11 -17.51 -24.66
C HIS A 280 -7.64 -17.66 -24.53
N GLY A 281 -8.23 -17.04 -23.55
CA GLY A 281 -9.67 -16.95 -23.32
C GLY A 281 -10.19 -15.54 -23.56
N ARG A 282 -10.87 -15.40 -24.66
CA ARG A 282 -11.71 -14.30 -25.15
C ARG A 282 -12.49 -13.56 -24.05
N GLY A 283 -12.55 -12.23 -24.25
CA GLY A 283 -13.34 -11.20 -23.65
C GLY A 283 -14.66 -11.60 -22.98
N GLY A 284 -14.74 -11.29 -21.69
CA GLY A 284 -16.00 -11.16 -20.96
C GLY A 284 -16.25 -9.68 -20.71
N THR A 285 -17.24 -9.14 -21.38
CA THR A 285 -17.82 -7.82 -21.16
C THR A 285 -18.39 -7.78 -19.75
N PHE A 286 -17.77 -7.03 -18.86
CA PHE A 286 -18.39 -6.64 -17.61
C PHE A 286 -19.39 -5.50 -17.90
N HIS A 287 -20.66 -5.81 -17.82
CA HIS A 287 -21.73 -4.82 -17.69
C HIS A 287 -21.59 -4.16 -16.32
N GLY A 288 -21.09 -2.94 -16.28
CA GLY A 288 -21.18 -2.05 -15.15
C GLY A 288 -22.64 -1.63 -14.97
N GLY A 289 -23.29 -2.13 -13.91
CA GLY A 289 -24.58 -1.64 -13.47
C GLY A 289 -24.43 -0.23 -12.95
N GLY A 290 -24.89 0.75 -13.73
CA GLY A 290 -25.02 2.12 -13.31
C GLY A 290 -26.11 2.24 -12.27
N PHE A 291 -25.75 2.61 -11.04
CA PHE A 291 -26.71 3.15 -10.08
C PHE A 291 -26.93 4.64 -10.40
N GLY A 292 -27.84 4.90 -11.29
CA GLY A 292 -28.42 6.22 -11.49
C GLY A 292 -29.39 6.53 -10.37
N GLY A 293 -28.91 7.20 -9.33
CA GLY A 293 -29.74 7.91 -8.35
C GLY A 293 -29.67 9.40 -8.66
N GLY A 294 -30.62 9.90 -9.43
CA GLY A 294 -30.77 11.34 -9.66
C GLY A 294 -31.19 12.03 -8.36
N PHE A 295 -30.32 12.86 -7.84
CA PHE A 295 -30.67 13.88 -6.84
C PHE A 295 -30.74 15.23 -7.55
N SER A 296 -31.97 15.71 -7.78
CA SER A 296 -32.21 17.10 -8.10
C SER A 296 -32.08 17.93 -6.83
N GLY A 297 -30.91 18.51 -6.61
CA GLY A 297 -30.65 19.48 -5.55
C GLY A 297 -30.35 20.85 -6.13
N GLY A 298 -31.05 21.87 -5.66
CA GLY A 298 -30.96 23.25 -6.12
C GLY A 298 -29.55 23.83 -6.06
N SER A 299 -29.22 24.64 -7.06
CA SER A 299 -27.94 25.33 -7.19
C SER A 299 -27.79 26.40 -6.12
N PHE A 300 -26.83 26.26 -5.24
CA PHE A 300 -26.25 27.32 -4.42
C PHE A 300 -25.09 27.96 -5.20
N GLY A 301 -24.80 29.20 -4.97
CA GLY A 301 -23.89 30.03 -5.80
C GLY A 301 -22.39 29.74 -5.65
N GLY A 302 -21.96 28.52 -5.37
CA GLY A 302 -20.58 28.03 -5.36
C GLY A 302 -20.35 26.93 -6.39
N GLY A 303 -19.13 26.60 -6.66
CA GLY A 303 -18.75 25.55 -7.62
C GLY A 303 -19.44 24.23 -7.33
N SER A 304 -19.80 23.48 -8.39
CA SER A 304 -20.41 22.18 -8.28
C SER A 304 -19.35 21.10 -8.12
N PHE A 305 -19.51 20.24 -7.14
CA PHE A 305 -18.67 19.06 -6.96
C PHE A 305 -19.34 17.85 -7.61
N GLY A 306 -18.60 17.11 -8.43
CA GLY A 306 -19.12 16.01 -9.23
C GLY A 306 -19.27 14.71 -8.49
N GLY A 307 -19.10 14.64 -7.21
CA GLY A 307 -19.04 13.36 -6.52
C GLY A 307 -17.82 12.50 -6.94
N GLY A 308 -16.93 13.05 -7.76
CA GLY A 308 -15.59 12.56 -7.99
C GLY A 308 -14.74 12.83 -6.76
N GLY A 309 -13.83 11.93 -6.49
CA GLY A 309 -12.90 12.08 -5.39
C GLY A 309 -12.20 10.76 -5.08
N ALA A 310 -11.00 10.86 -4.57
CA ALA A 310 -10.27 9.69 -4.10
C ALA A 310 -10.05 9.80 -2.60
N GLY A 311 -10.35 8.72 -1.90
CA GLY A 311 -10.08 8.61 -0.48
C GLY A 311 -9.50 7.25 -0.14
N GLY A 312 -8.80 7.22 0.97
CA GLY A 312 -8.27 5.98 1.50
C GLY A 312 -8.03 6.07 2.99
N ARG A 313 -8.06 4.91 3.63
CA ARG A 313 -7.64 4.73 5.01
C ARG A 313 -6.21 4.20 5.01
N PHE A 314 -5.38 4.63 5.95
CA PHE A 314 -3.97 4.29 6.03
C PHE A 314 -3.58 3.65 7.36
#